data_d66458d87f8f295780385439b0727b28
#
_entry.id   d66458d87f8f295780385439b0727b28
#
_cell.length_a   1.000
_cell.length_b   1.000
_cell.length_c   1.000
_cell.angle_alpha   90.00
_cell.angle_beta   90.00
_cell.angle_gamma   90.00
#
_symmetry.space_group_name_H-M   'P 1'
#
loop_
_entity.id
_entity.type
_entity.pdbx_description
1 polymer ?
#
loop_
_entity_poly.entity_id
_entity_poly.type
_entity_poly.pdbx_seq_one_letter_code
_entity_poly.pdbx_strand_id
1 'polypeptide(L)'
;MALRIGVDIGGTFTDLVALDEATGAVINTKALSTPADLLVGVLRCVDQAGARLPDSHLVIHGTTIGINALLEGKGARTGLITTQGFRDILEIGRGNFLRCTTSSTAGPRRSCRGGDA
;
A
#
# COMPACT_ATOMS: atom_id res chain seq x y z
N MET A 1 8.29 -29.89 7.77
CA MET A 1 8.22 -29.31 6.41
C MET A 1 8.88 -27.94 6.47
N ALA A 2 9.79 -27.63 5.55
CA ALA A 2 10.43 -26.31 5.51
C ALA A 2 9.62 -25.43 4.55
N LEU A 3 8.49 -24.90 5.02
CA LEU A 3 7.59 -24.08 4.23
C LEU A 3 7.99 -22.60 4.37
N ARG A 4 8.16 -21.90 3.24
CA ARG A 4 8.28 -20.43 3.17
C ARG A 4 7.01 -19.85 2.59
N ILE A 5 6.48 -18.83 3.23
CA ILE A 5 5.25 -18.16 2.80
C ILE A 5 5.55 -16.70 2.55
N GLY A 6 5.20 -16.21 1.36
CA GLY A 6 5.17 -14.79 1.02
C GLY A 6 3.72 -14.34 0.86
N VAL A 7 3.36 -13.21 1.47
CA VAL A 7 2.02 -12.62 1.36
C VAL A 7 2.15 -11.17 0.93
N ASP A 8 1.41 -10.77 -0.10
CA ASP A 8 1.24 -9.38 -0.51
C ASP A 8 -0.22 -8.96 -0.39
N ILE A 9 -0.46 -7.95 0.45
CA ILE A 9 -1.81 -7.41 0.67
C ILE A 9 -1.97 -6.12 -0.15
N GLY A 10 -2.67 -6.25 -1.27
CA GLY A 10 -3.06 -5.11 -2.09
C GLY A 10 -4.41 -4.51 -1.68
N GLY A 11 -4.81 -3.42 -2.33
CA GLY A 11 -6.10 -2.77 -2.08
C GLY A 11 -7.32 -3.60 -2.52
N THR A 12 -7.15 -4.48 -3.51
CA THR A 12 -8.24 -5.29 -4.07
C THR A 12 -8.05 -6.77 -3.81
N PHE A 13 -6.83 -7.26 -3.95
CA PHE A 13 -6.49 -8.67 -3.80
C PHE A 13 -5.35 -8.84 -2.82
N THR A 14 -5.38 -9.98 -2.12
CA THR A 14 -4.29 -10.52 -1.34
C THR A 14 -3.73 -11.71 -2.09
N ASP A 15 -2.46 -11.71 -2.38
CA ASP A 15 -1.73 -12.77 -3.05
C ASP A 15 -0.86 -13.52 -2.04
N LEU A 16 -0.79 -14.85 -2.16
CA LEU A 16 0.07 -15.70 -1.34
C LEU A 16 0.85 -16.67 -2.21
N VAL A 17 2.13 -16.79 -1.93
CA VAL A 17 3.04 -17.77 -2.51
C VAL A 17 3.58 -18.64 -1.38
N ALA A 18 3.41 -19.94 -1.46
CA ALA A 18 4.03 -20.90 -0.55
C ALA A 18 5.05 -21.76 -1.31
N LEU A 19 6.27 -21.83 -0.79
CA LEU A 19 7.35 -22.67 -1.31
C LEU A 19 7.67 -23.78 -0.29
N ASP A 20 7.55 -25.01 -0.71
CA ASP A 20 8.08 -26.17 0.03
C ASP A 20 9.53 -26.40 -0.39
N GLU A 21 10.47 -26.11 0.51
CA GLU A 21 11.92 -26.26 0.23
C GLU A 21 12.36 -27.72 0.08
N ALA A 22 11.60 -28.66 0.64
CA ALA A 22 11.95 -30.09 0.56
C ALA A 22 11.64 -30.67 -0.82
N THR A 23 10.55 -30.23 -1.44
CA THR A 23 10.07 -30.73 -2.74
C THR A 23 10.32 -29.76 -3.88
N GLY A 24 10.58 -28.48 -3.59
CA GLY A 24 10.63 -27.39 -4.57
C GLY A 24 9.25 -26.98 -5.10
N ALA A 25 8.17 -27.51 -4.55
CA ALA A 25 6.81 -27.17 -4.98
C ALA A 25 6.45 -25.74 -4.61
N VAL A 26 5.83 -25.02 -5.56
CA VAL A 26 5.34 -23.66 -5.38
C VAL A 26 3.82 -23.66 -5.55
N ILE A 27 3.13 -23.10 -4.56
CA ILE A 27 1.67 -22.93 -4.57
C ILE A 27 1.39 -21.43 -4.57
N ASN A 28 0.56 -20.99 -5.50
CA ASN A 28 0.07 -19.61 -5.59
C ASN A 28 -1.41 -19.57 -5.30
N THR A 29 -1.85 -18.69 -4.42
CA THR A 29 -3.26 -18.43 -4.14
C THR A 29 -3.57 -16.96 -4.12
N LYS A 30 -4.81 -16.62 -4.40
CA LYS A 30 -5.29 -15.23 -4.44
C LYS A 30 -6.69 -15.15 -3.85
N ALA A 31 -6.91 -14.20 -2.97
CA ALA A 31 -8.22 -13.89 -2.40
C ALA A 31 -8.53 -12.39 -2.51
N LEU A 32 -9.80 -12.03 -2.42
CA LEU A 32 -10.20 -10.63 -2.30
C LEU A 32 -9.73 -10.09 -0.95
N SER A 33 -9.08 -8.92 -0.98
CA SER A 33 -8.76 -8.19 0.24
C SER A 33 -10.04 -7.71 0.92
N THR A 34 -10.07 -7.80 2.24
CA THR A 34 -11.15 -7.30 3.08
C THR A 34 -10.68 -6.04 3.81
N PRO A 35 -11.04 -4.82 3.32
CA PRO A 35 -10.53 -3.57 3.90
C PRO A 35 -10.83 -3.38 5.39
N ALA A 36 -11.93 -3.97 5.88
CA ALA A 36 -12.30 -3.91 7.29
C ALA A 36 -11.44 -4.83 8.18
N ASP A 37 -10.94 -5.95 7.62
CA ASP A 37 -10.06 -6.89 8.33
C ASP A 37 -9.16 -7.60 7.32
N LEU A 38 -7.95 -7.12 7.19
CA LEU A 38 -6.96 -7.63 6.22
C LEU A 38 -6.54 -9.07 6.49
N LEU A 39 -6.62 -9.50 7.75
CA LEU A 39 -6.25 -10.86 8.15
C LEU A 39 -7.16 -11.91 7.50
N VAL A 40 -8.43 -11.58 7.28
CA VAL A 40 -9.39 -12.49 6.63
C VAL A 40 -8.93 -12.87 5.22
N GLY A 41 -8.42 -11.91 4.43
CA GLY A 41 -7.88 -12.17 3.09
C GLY A 41 -6.67 -13.09 3.15
N VAL A 42 -5.76 -12.85 4.08
CA VAL A 42 -4.56 -13.68 4.28
C VAL A 42 -4.94 -15.12 4.67
N LEU A 43 -5.82 -15.29 5.66
CA LEU A 43 -6.23 -16.62 6.12
C LEU A 43 -6.93 -17.42 5.02
N ARG A 44 -7.75 -16.76 4.19
CA ARG A 44 -8.35 -17.40 3.01
C ARG A 44 -7.29 -17.91 2.03
N CYS A 45 -6.24 -17.13 1.77
CA CYS A 45 -5.15 -17.58 0.90
C CYS A 45 -4.40 -18.77 1.51
N VAL A 46 -4.16 -18.75 2.82
CA VAL A 46 -3.51 -19.86 3.54
C VAL A 46 -4.34 -21.14 3.44
N ASP A 47 -5.66 -21.05 3.68
CA ASP A 47 -6.58 -22.18 3.56
C ASP A 47 -6.62 -22.74 2.13
N GLN A 48 -6.71 -21.87 1.12
CA GLN A 48 -6.68 -22.26 -0.30
C GLN A 48 -5.38 -22.95 -0.69
N ALA A 49 -4.25 -22.51 -0.10
CA ALA A 49 -2.95 -23.14 -0.33
C ALA A 49 -2.81 -24.50 0.37
N GLY A 50 -3.74 -24.87 1.25
CA GLY A 50 -3.60 -26.03 2.13
C GLY A 50 -2.40 -25.92 3.06
N ALA A 51 -1.89 -24.69 3.28
CA ALA A 51 -0.72 -24.42 4.09
C ALA A 51 -1.13 -24.24 5.56
N ARG A 52 -0.19 -24.52 6.47
CA ARG A 52 -0.38 -24.25 7.89
C ARG A 52 0.71 -23.31 8.36
N LEU A 53 0.33 -22.14 8.86
CA LEU A 53 1.30 -21.16 9.36
C LEU A 53 2.28 -21.71 10.40
N PRO A 54 1.86 -22.58 11.35
CA PRO A 54 2.79 -23.18 12.31
C PRO A 54 3.86 -24.08 11.68
N ASP A 55 3.62 -24.60 10.46
CA ASP A 55 4.55 -25.47 9.76
C ASP A 55 5.55 -24.65 8.89
N SER A 56 5.38 -23.33 8.83
CA SER A 56 6.27 -22.42 8.11
C SER A 56 7.41 -21.95 9.02
N HIS A 57 8.64 -21.96 8.50
CA HIS A 57 9.81 -21.44 9.21
C HIS A 57 10.08 -19.96 8.84
N LEU A 58 9.48 -19.47 7.77
CA LEU A 58 9.61 -18.09 7.32
C LEU A 58 8.29 -17.60 6.73
N VAL A 59 7.81 -16.46 7.24
CA VAL A 59 6.69 -15.73 6.66
C VAL A 59 7.15 -14.33 6.34
N ILE A 60 7.03 -13.93 5.08
CA ILE A 60 7.34 -12.60 4.57
C ILE A 60 6.01 -11.93 4.24
N HIS A 61 5.81 -10.71 4.74
CA HIS A 61 4.59 -9.96 4.52
C HIS A 61 4.91 -8.60 3.91
N GLY A 62 4.23 -8.26 2.81
CA GLY A 62 4.24 -6.96 2.18
C GLY A 62 2.84 -6.36 2.14
N THR A 63 2.75 -5.03 2.06
CA THR A 63 1.47 -4.35 1.85
C THR A 63 1.65 -3.04 1.09
N THR A 64 0.76 -2.79 0.13
CA THR A 64 0.70 -1.54 -0.64
C THR A 64 -0.45 -0.63 -0.21
N ILE A 65 -1.18 -0.98 0.87
CA ILE A 65 -2.38 -0.27 1.31
C ILE A 65 -2.11 1.21 1.62
N GLY A 66 -0.98 1.52 2.28
CA GLY A 66 -0.60 2.90 2.58
C GLY A 66 -0.36 3.73 1.32
N ILE A 67 0.31 3.14 0.32
CA ILE A 67 0.55 3.80 -0.97
C ILE A 67 -0.77 4.01 -1.70
N ASN A 68 -1.65 3.01 -1.71
CA ASN A 68 -2.96 3.10 -2.34
C ASN A 68 -3.83 4.18 -1.67
N ALA A 69 -3.81 4.28 -0.34
CA ALA A 69 -4.52 5.33 0.39
C ALA A 69 -4.05 6.74 -0.01
N LEU A 70 -2.72 6.91 -0.19
CA LEU A 70 -2.14 8.17 -0.67
C LEU A 70 -2.56 8.50 -2.11
N LEU A 71 -2.47 7.52 -3.02
CA LEU A 71 -2.83 7.70 -4.43
C LEU A 71 -4.33 8.01 -4.61
N GLU A 72 -5.18 7.37 -3.81
CA GLU A 72 -6.63 7.57 -3.83
C GLU A 72 -7.08 8.81 -3.05
N GLY A 73 -6.17 9.48 -2.34
CA GLY A 73 -6.50 10.62 -1.47
C GLY A 73 -7.38 10.23 -0.27
N LYS A 74 -7.38 8.94 0.09
CA LYS A 74 -8.12 8.40 1.24
C LYS A 74 -7.23 8.45 2.49
N GLY A 75 -7.18 9.60 3.13
CA GLY A 75 -6.39 9.79 4.35
C GLY A 75 -7.14 10.59 5.41
N ALA A 76 -6.55 10.72 6.58
CA ALA A 76 -7.05 11.64 7.59
C ALA A 76 -6.96 13.08 7.09
N ARG A 77 -7.84 13.94 7.59
CA ARG A 77 -7.74 15.39 7.34
C ARG A 77 -6.47 15.89 8.03
N THR A 78 -5.57 16.46 7.24
CA THR A 78 -4.25 16.89 7.72
C THR A 78 -4.15 18.40 7.66
N GLY A 79 -3.68 19.02 8.74
CA GLY A 79 -3.34 20.43 8.79
C GLY A 79 -1.82 20.62 8.71
N LEU A 80 -1.38 21.71 8.09
CA LEU A 80 0.03 22.10 8.06
C LEU A 80 0.25 23.26 9.01
N ILE A 81 1.14 23.09 9.98
CA ILE A 81 1.67 24.17 10.81
C ILE A 81 3.06 24.50 10.29
N THR A 82 3.28 25.76 9.90
CA THR A 82 4.54 26.21 9.34
C THR A 82 4.86 27.65 9.75
N THR A 83 6.07 28.12 9.49
CA THR A 83 6.50 29.48 9.73
C THR A 83 5.69 30.45 8.86
N GLN A 84 5.37 31.61 9.41
CA GLN A 84 4.68 32.68 8.65
C GLN A 84 5.43 33.00 7.36
N GLY A 85 4.71 33.08 6.24
CA GLY A 85 5.28 33.26 4.89
C GLY A 85 5.63 32.00 4.14
N PHE A 86 5.55 30.79 4.78
CA PHE A 86 5.86 29.52 4.17
C PHE A 86 4.62 28.65 3.83
N ARG A 87 3.44 29.27 3.74
CA ARG A 87 2.19 28.56 3.45
C ARG A 87 2.26 27.72 2.19
N ASP A 88 2.92 28.21 1.16
CA ASP A 88 2.92 27.61 -0.17
C ASP A 88 4.09 26.61 -0.38
N ILE A 89 4.81 26.23 0.69
CA ILE A 89 5.98 25.34 0.63
C ILE A 89 5.65 23.98 0.03
N LEU A 90 4.46 23.42 0.33
CA LEU A 90 4.02 22.15 -0.24
C LEU A 90 3.70 22.25 -1.73
N GLU A 91 3.29 23.44 -2.18
CA GLU A 91 2.99 23.73 -3.59
C GLU A 91 4.24 23.94 -4.39
N ILE A 92 5.15 24.73 -3.84
CA ILE A 92 6.43 25.06 -4.46
C ILE A 92 7.32 23.81 -4.50
N GLY A 93 7.22 22.93 -3.49
CA GLY A 93 8.03 21.72 -3.39
C GLY A 93 9.53 22.05 -3.44
N ARG A 94 10.29 21.34 -4.25
CA ARG A 94 11.73 21.59 -4.45
C ARG A 94 12.05 22.58 -5.56
N GLY A 95 11.04 23.28 -6.10
CA GLY A 95 11.23 24.22 -7.20
C GLY A 95 11.53 23.55 -8.54
N ASN A 96 11.44 22.25 -8.66
CA ASN A 96 11.68 21.49 -9.89
C ASN A 96 10.46 21.55 -10.83
N PHE A 97 9.90 22.74 -11.02
CA PHE A 97 8.85 22.93 -12.02
C PHE A 97 9.50 22.93 -13.42
N LEU A 98 9.39 21.82 -14.12
CA LEU A 98 9.82 21.70 -15.52
C LEU A 98 9.05 22.63 -16.49
N ARG A 99 8.03 23.37 -15.99
CA ARG A 99 7.24 24.31 -16.80
C ARG A 99 6.70 25.47 -15.97
N CYS A 100 7.48 26.52 -15.90
CA CYS A 100 7.03 27.80 -15.33
C CYS A 100 6.28 28.69 -16.36
N THR A 101 5.93 28.22 -17.56
CA THR A 101 5.49 29.08 -18.67
C THR A 101 4.20 28.69 -19.39
N THR A 102 3.42 27.71 -18.92
CA THR A 102 2.08 27.47 -19.51
C THR A 102 1.02 27.33 -18.43
N SER A 103 0.08 28.25 -18.48
CA SER A 103 -1.09 28.42 -17.58
C SER A 103 -2.14 27.31 -17.67
N SER A 104 -1.83 26.10 -18.12
CA SER A 104 -2.83 25.06 -18.37
C SER A 104 -2.49 23.64 -17.93
N THR A 105 -1.47 23.44 -17.09
CA THR A 105 -1.25 22.12 -16.51
C THR A 105 -1.68 22.10 -15.05
N ALA A 106 -2.80 21.43 -14.78
CA ALA A 106 -3.18 21.06 -13.41
C ALA A 106 -1.99 20.34 -12.78
N GLY A 107 -1.37 20.96 -11.80
CA GLY A 107 -0.35 20.32 -10.96
C GLY A 107 -0.93 19.11 -10.23
N PRO A 108 -0.09 18.24 -9.64
CA PRO A 108 -0.58 17.10 -8.89
C PRO A 108 -1.59 17.57 -7.84
N ARG A 109 -2.75 16.92 -7.80
CA ARG A 109 -3.82 17.24 -6.86
C ARG A 109 -3.27 17.12 -5.44
N ARG A 110 -3.33 18.21 -4.70
CA ARG A 110 -2.88 18.24 -3.32
C ARG A 110 -3.79 17.43 -2.43
N SER A 111 -3.21 16.69 -1.53
CA SER A 111 -3.94 15.99 -0.46
C SER A 111 -4.44 16.94 0.65
N CYS A 112 -3.99 18.20 0.67
CA CYS A 112 -4.41 19.20 1.63
C CYS A 112 -5.36 20.20 0.95
N ARG A 113 -6.64 20.19 1.29
CA ARG A 113 -7.54 21.30 1.00
C ARG A 113 -7.25 22.39 2.04
N GLY A 114 -6.82 23.58 1.57
CA GLY A 114 -6.81 24.74 2.41
C GLY A 114 -8.22 25.01 2.91
N GLY A 115 -8.43 24.98 4.22
CA GLY A 115 -9.64 25.49 4.80
C GLY A 115 -9.64 27.02 4.62
N ASP A 116 -10.76 27.56 4.12
CA ASP A 116 -10.99 29.00 4.11
C ASP A 116 -10.90 29.50 5.57
N ALA A 117 -10.02 30.46 5.80
CA ALA A 117 -9.97 31.25 7.03
C ALA A 117 -10.77 32.53 6.82
#